data_77951b9e46299b7cd7e2d55a7e2644ba
#
_entry.id   77951b9e46299b7cd7e2d55a7e2644ba
#
_cell.length_a   1.000
_cell.length_b   1.000
_cell.length_c   1.000
_cell.angle_alpha   90.00
_cell.angle_beta   90.00
_cell.angle_gamma   90.00
#
_symmetry.space_group_name_H-M   'P 1'
#
loop_
_entity.id
_entity.type
_entity.pdbx_description
1 polymer ?
#
loop_
_entity_poly.entity_id
_entity_poly.type
_entity_poly.pdbx_seq_one_letter_code
_entity_poly.pdbx_strand_id
1 'polypeptide(L)'
;VATVILWLCAYASYAKMDEIVNILPSDFQQFNPFFVVALTPVSLAIFGALAKKGKEPSAPRKIGLGMIVAAVGFSILTFASLNLASPKELGGTVSPDLISPDWLISTYLVLTFAELLLSPMGISFVSKVAPPKYKGAMMGCWFAATALGNYLVSIPGLLWNKIPLAGVWGLLITLCLL
;
A
#
# COMPACT_ATOMS: atom_id res chain seq x y z
N VAL A 1 12.87 20.02 -3.87
CA VAL A 1 12.31 21.00 -4.82
C VAL A 1 11.32 20.32 -5.76
N ALA A 2 11.71 19.22 -6.45
CA ALA A 2 10.82 18.50 -7.37
C ALA A 2 9.52 17.99 -6.69
N THR A 3 9.62 17.47 -5.48
CA THR A 3 8.49 16.99 -4.68
C THR A 3 7.49 18.10 -4.37
N VAL A 4 7.99 19.29 -4.00
CA VAL A 4 7.14 20.45 -3.71
C VAL A 4 6.44 20.94 -4.98
N ILE A 5 7.13 20.93 -6.12
CA ILE A 5 6.55 21.30 -7.42
C ILE A 5 5.43 20.33 -7.80
N LEU A 6 5.65 19.02 -7.64
CA LEU A 6 4.62 18.00 -7.90
C LEU A 6 3.38 18.17 -7.02
N TRP A 7 3.57 18.47 -5.71
CA TRP A 7 2.48 18.76 -4.81
C TRP A 7 1.72 20.03 -5.18
N LEU A 8 2.43 21.09 -5.57
CA LEU A 8 1.81 22.33 -6.03
C LEU A 8 1.05 22.15 -7.34
N CYS A 9 1.60 21.37 -8.28
CA CYS A 9 0.92 21.02 -9.53
C CYS A 9 -0.34 20.19 -9.26
N ALA A 10 -0.28 19.18 -8.38
CA ALA A 10 -1.41 18.36 -8.00
C ALA A 10 -2.49 19.21 -7.32
N TYR A 11 -2.11 20.10 -6.40
CA TYR A 11 -3.04 21.02 -5.74
C TYR A 11 -3.67 22.00 -6.73
N ALA A 12 -2.89 22.57 -7.64
CA ALA A 12 -3.39 23.50 -8.66
C ALA A 12 -4.33 22.81 -9.65
N SER A 13 -4.08 21.52 -9.96
CA SER A 13 -5.00 20.72 -10.77
C SER A 13 -6.28 20.42 -10.02
N TYR A 14 -6.19 20.04 -8.74
CA TYR A 14 -7.34 19.77 -7.89
C TYR A 14 -8.22 21.04 -7.71
N ALA A 15 -7.62 22.21 -7.53
CA ALA A 15 -8.34 23.49 -7.37
C ALA A 15 -9.06 23.94 -8.66
N LYS A 16 -8.74 23.36 -9.81
CA LYS A 16 -9.39 23.66 -11.12
C LYS A 16 -10.41 22.61 -11.55
N MET A 17 -10.60 21.55 -10.75
CA MET A 17 -11.59 20.52 -11.06
C MET A 17 -13.00 21.06 -10.80
N ASP A 18 -13.92 20.81 -11.74
CA ASP A 18 -15.35 21.09 -11.55
C ASP A 18 -15.91 20.26 -10.39
N GLU A 19 -16.95 20.76 -9.73
CA GLU A 19 -17.57 20.17 -8.53
C GLU A 19 -18.02 18.72 -8.71
N ILE A 20 -18.21 18.24 -9.94
CA ILE A 20 -18.64 16.88 -10.27
C ILE A 20 -17.70 16.28 -11.30
N VAL A 21 -16.69 15.55 -10.82
CA VAL A 21 -15.82 14.74 -11.68
C VAL A 21 -16.19 13.28 -11.53
N ASN A 22 -16.56 12.63 -12.62
CA ASN A 22 -16.72 11.18 -12.66
C ASN A 22 -15.35 10.52 -12.63
N ILE A 23 -14.89 10.13 -11.44
CA ILE A 23 -13.62 9.44 -11.24
C ILE A 23 -13.85 7.94 -11.47
N LEU A 24 -13.15 7.37 -12.43
CA LEU A 24 -13.17 5.93 -12.65
C LEU A 24 -12.39 5.19 -11.56
N PRO A 25 -12.80 3.98 -11.15
CA PRO A 25 -12.05 3.18 -10.16
C PRO A 25 -10.58 2.94 -10.54
N SER A 26 -10.26 2.91 -11.85
CA SER A 26 -8.90 2.79 -12.38
C SER A 26 -8.02 4.00 -12.05
N ASP A 27 -8.60 5.19 -11.88
CA ASP A 27 -7.85 6.42 -11.64
C ASP A 27 -7.22 6.42 -10.25
N PHE A 28 -7.85 5.73 -9.29
CA PHE A 28 -7.30 5.55 -7.95
C PHE A 28 -5.99 4.74 -7.93
N GLN A 29 -5.77 3.86 -8.90
CA GLN A 29 -4.52 3.10 -8.99
C GLN A 29 -3.30 4.00 -9.27
N GLN A 30 -3.51 5.18 -9.86
CA GLN A 30 -2.44 6.14 -10.15
C GLN A 30 -1.91 6.82 -8.87
N PHE A 31 -2.66 6.81 -7.78
CA PHE A 31 -2.18 7.36 -6.51
C PHE A 31 -1.00 6.58 -5.93
N ASN A 32 -0.92 5.25 -6.15
CA ASN A 32 0.22 4.48 -5.67
C ASN A 32 1.54 4.95 -6.32
N PRO A 33 1.75 4.95 -7.65
CA PRO A 33 2.98 5.45 -8.25
C PRO A 33 3.28 6.90 -7.88
N PHE A 34 2.26 7.75 -7.78
CA PHE A 34 2.41 9.14 -7.35
C PHE A 34 3.00 9.22 -5.94
N PHE A 35 2.41 8.50 -4.98
CA PHE A 35 2.90 8.49 -3.60
C PHE A 35 4.27 7.82 -3.48
N VAL A 36 4.59 6.79 -4.28
CA VAL A 36 5.93 6.20 -4.32
C VAL A 36 6.97 7.27 -4.64
N VAL A 37 6.74 8.06 -5.70
CA VAL A 37 7.66 9.14 -6.09
C VAL A 37 7.73 10.24 -5.03
N ALA A 38 6.59 10.63 -4.47
CA ALA A 38 6.51 11.71 -3.48
C ALA A 38 7.12 11.32 -2.12
N LEU A 39 6.89 10.10 -1.65
CA LEU A 39 7.33 9.63 -0.34
C LEU A 39 8.76 9.06 -0.32
N THR A 40 9.30 8.67 -1.48
CA THR A 40 10.68 8.14 -1.54
C THR A 40 11.71 9.10 -0.97
N PRO A 41 11.76 10.41 -1.33
CA PRO A 41 12.71 11.35 -0.73
C PRO A 41 12.50 11.51 0.78
N VAL A 42 11.25 11.45 1.25
CA VAL A 42 10.91 11.56 2.67
C VAL A 42 11.43 10.34 3.43
N SER A 43 11.17 9.14 2.91
CA SER A 43 11.67 7.88 3.47
C SER A 43 13.20 7.87 3.54
N LEU A 44 13.88 8.26 2.47
CA LEU A 44 15.33 8.35 2.43
C LEU A 44 15.87 9.37 3.45
N ALA A 45 15.22 10.52 3.61
CA ALA A 45 15.62 11.53 4.59
C ALA A 45 15.47 11.02 6.02
N ILE A 46 14.35 10.34 6.35
CA ILE A 46 14.09 9.75 7.67
C ILE A 46 15.17 8.70 8.01
N PHE A 47 15.38 7.72 7.13
CA PHE A 47 16.35 6.66 7.38
C PHE A 47 17.79 7.17 7.34
N GLY A 48 18.11 8.12 6.47
CA GLY A 48 19.40 8.78 6.45
C GLY A 48 19.70 9.55 7.74
N ALA A 49 18.71 10.21 8.33
CA ALA A 49 18.86 10.88 9.62
C ALA A 49 19.02 9.88 10.77
N LEU A 50 18.29 8.76 10.74
CA LEU A 50 18.43 7.67 11.71
C LEU A 50 19.80 6.98 11.61
N ALA A 51 20.30 6.76 10.40
CA ALA A 51 21.62 6.19 10.15
C ALA A 51 22.73 7.07 10.71
N LYS A 52 22.65 8.40 10.49
CA LYS A 52 23.62 9.36 11.05
C LYS A 52 23.66 9.34 12.58
N LYS A 53 22.55 9.01 13.23
CA LYS A 53 22.44 8.88 14.69
C LYS A 53 22.80 7.49 15.22
N GLY A 54 23.19 6.56 14.34
CA GLY A 54 23.46 5.15 14.71
C GLY A 54 22.23 4.38 15.21
N LYS A 55 21.01 4.89 14.93
CA LYS A 55 19.74 4.29 15.37
C LYS A 55 18.93 3.71 14.22
N GLU A 56 19.57 3.47 13.08
CA GLU A 56 18.90 2.88 11.93
C GLU A 56 18.42 1.45 12.25
N PRO A 57 17.12 1.13 12.08
CA PRO A 57 16.62 -0.22 12.27
C PRO A 57 17.25 -1.19 11.28
N SER A 58 17.50 -2.44 11.70
CA SER A 58 17.95 -3.50 10.80
C SER A 58 16.90 -3.78 9.70
N ALA A 59 17.35 -4.35 8.57
CA ALA A 59 16.44 -4.65 7.45
C ALA A 59 15.21 -5.49 7.87
N PRO A 60 15.33 -6.57 8.67
CA PRO A 60 14.15 -7.30 9.15
C PRO A 60 13.20 -6.44 10.00
N ARG A 61 13.72 -5.53 10.81
CA ARG A 61 12.89 -4.61 11.62
C ARG A 61 12.13 -3.62 10.74
N LYS A 62 12.74 -3.12 9.67
CA LYS A 62 12.06 -2.25 8.70
C LYS A 62 10.93 -2.99 7.99
N ILE A 63 11.16 -4.26 7.62
CA ILE A 63 10.14 -5.12 7.03
C ILE A 63 8.98 -5.32 8.01
N GLY A 64 9.25 -5.68 9.26
CA GLY A 64 8.21 -5.82 10.29
C GLY A 64 7.41 -4.53 10.53
N LEU A 65 8.10 -3.38 10.58
CA LEU A 65 7.42 -2.07 10.65
C LEU A 65 6.53 -1.82 9.44
N GLY A 66 7.00 -2.17 8.24
CA GLY A 66 6.20 -2.06 7.01
C GLY A 66 4.92 -2.90 7.08
N MET A 67 5.00 -4.12 7.61
CA MET A 67 3.81 -4.99 7.79
C MET A 67 2.81 -4.39 8.79
N ILE A 68 3.29 -3.81 9.91
CA ILE A 68 2.42 -3.11 10.86
C ILE A 68 1.75 -1.90 10.21
N VAL A 69 2.49 -1.10 9.45
CA VAL A 69 1.94 0.06 8.73
C VAL A 69 0.91 -0.39 7.69
N ALA A 70 1.15 -1.50 6.99
CA ALA A 70 0.17 -2.08 6.05
C ALA A 70 -1.11 -2.50 6.78
N ALA A 71 -1.00 -3.14 7.96
CA ALA A 71 -2.15 -3.50 8.78
C ALA A 71 -2.97 -2.26 9.20
N VAL A 72 -2.32 -1.15 9.53
CA VAL A 72 -2.98 0.14 9.80
C VAL A 72 -3.71 0.65 8.56
N GLY A 73 -3.08 0.58 7.38
CA GLY A 73 -3.72 0.95 6.10
C GLY A 73 -5.00 0.15 5.83
N PHE A 74 -4.95 -1.16 5.99
CA PHE A 74 -6.15 -2.01 5.85
C PHE A 74 -7.20 -1.77 6.95
N SER A 75 -6.78 -1.35 8.14
CA SER A 75 -7.72 -0.97 9.20
C SER A 75 -8.55 0.26 8.80
N ILE A 76 -7.96 1.24 8.10
CA ILE A 76 -8.68 2.40 7.59
C ILE A 76 -9.82 1.94 6.66
N LEU A 77 -9.55 1.03 5.71
CA LEU A 77 -10.58 0.46 4.84
C LEU A 77 -11.62 -0.38 5.60
N THR A 78 -11.19 -1.11 6.62
CA THR A 78 -12.13 -1.87 7.48
C THR A 78 -13.14 -0.94 8.11
N PHE A 79 -12.69 0.14 8.75
CA PHE A 79 -13.57 1.13 9.38
C PHE A 79 -14.48 1.81 8.35
N ALA A 80 -13.93 2.20 7.20
CA ALA A 80 -14.72 2.79 6.12
C ALA A 80 -15.81 1.85 5.58
N SER A 81 -15.58 0.52 5.66
CA SER A 81 -16.48 -0.50 5.10
C SER A 81 -17.49 -1.05 6.10
N LEU A 82 -17.46 -0.66 7.39
CA LEU A 82 -18.31 -1.24 8.42
C LEU A 82 -19.82 -1.07 8.13
N ASN A 83 -20.21 0.05 7.54
CA ASN A 83 -21.59 0.41 7.26
C ASN A 83 -21.97 0.25 5.78
N LEU A 84 -21.08 -0.30 4.95
CA LEU A 84 -21.33 -0.52 3.53
C LEU A 84 -22.03 -1.86 3.31
N ALA A 85 -23.10 -1.82 2.52
CA ALA A 85 -23.72 -3.03 2.01
C ALA A 85 -22.74 -3.80 1.12
N SER A 86 -22.78 -5.13 1.20
CA SER A 86 -21.92 -5.95 0.35
C SER A 86 -22.32 -5.82 -1.12
N PRO A 87 -21.37 -5.94 -2.08
CA PRO A 87 -21.68 -5.87 -3.49
C PRO A 87 -22.75 -6.87 -3.94
N LYS A 88 -22.88 -7.99 -3.24
CA LYS A 88 -23.90 -9.01 -3.47
C LYS A 88 -25.30 -8.53 -3.09
N GLU A 89 -25.44 -7.76 -2.01
CA GLU A 89 -26.72 -7.20 -1.57
C GLU A 89 -27.19 -6.08 -2.48
N LEU A 90 -26.25 -5.35 -3.10
CA LEU A 90 -26.54 -4.27 -4.02
C LEU A 90 -27.02 -4.74 -5.42
N GLY A 91 -26.79 -6.03 -5.77
CA GLY A 91 -27.27 -6.59 -7.03
C GLY A 91 -26.87 -5.84 -8.30
N GLY A 92 -25.76 -5.09 -8.26
CA GLY A 92 -25.28 -4.25 -9.36
C GLY A 92 -25.81 -2.82 -9.38
N THR A 93 -26.58 -2.41 -8.35
CA THR A 93 -26.99 -1.02 -8.14
C THR A 93 -25.93 -0.24 -7.39
N VAL A 94 -25.92 1.08 -7.55
CA VAL A 94 -25.01 1.96 -6.79
C VAL A 94 -25.45 1.98 -5.33
N SER A 95 -24.48 1.88 -4.40
CA SER A 95 -24.78 1.96 -2.97
C SER A 95 -25.44 3.32 -2.65
N PRO A 96 -26.51 3.34 -1.85
CA PRO A 96 -27.06 4.59 -1.33
C PRO A 96 -26.11 5.31 -0.39
N ASP A 97 -25.23 4.54 0.29
CA ASP A 97 -24.23 5.07 1.21
C ASP A 97 -22.91 5.28 0.45
N LEU A 98 -22.69 6.49 -0.02
CA LEU A 98 -21.45 6.89 -0.68
C LEU A 98 -20.41 7.30 0.37
N ILE A 99 -19.22 6.72 0.24
CA ILE A 99 -18.07 7.09 1.07
C ILE A 99 -17.19 8.09 0.31
N SER A 100 -16.65 9.07 1.04
CA SER A 100 -15.68 10.02 0.48
C SER A 100 -14.47 9.28 -0.11
N PRO A 101 -14.00 9.67 -1.29
CA PRO A 101 -12.77 9.16 -1.90
C PRO A 101 -11.54 9.31 -1.02
N ASP A 102 -11.56 10.23 -0.06
CA ASP A 102 -10.45 10.51 0.84
C ASP A 102 -10.02 9.30 1.68
N TRP A 103 -10.95 8.41 2.03
CA TRP A 103 -10.65 7.16 2.73
C TRP A 103 -9.73 6.27 1.89
N LEU A 104 -10.01 6.16 0.60
CA LEU A 104 -9.22 5.34 -0.31
C LEU A 104 -7.85 5.98 -0.58
N ILE A 105 -7.81 7.29 -0.79
CA ILE A 105 -6.57 8.05 -1.00
C ILE A 105 -5.66 7.94 0.24
N SER A 106 -6.24 8.11 1.44
CA SER A 106 -5.50 7.96 2.70
C SER A 106 -4.94 6.56 2.86
N THR A 107 -5.69 5.55 2.48
CA THR A 107 -5.23 4.15 2.50
C THR A 107 -4.07 3.94 1.53
N TYR A 108 -4.15 4.44 0.29
CA TYR A 108 -3.04 4.36 -0.66
C TYR A 108 -1.79 5.04 -0.13
N LEU A 109 -1.91 6.20 0.52
CA LEU A 109 -0.77 6.89 1.13
C LEU A 109 -0.09 6.02 2.20
N VAL A 110 -0.87 5.44 3.11
CA VAL A 110 -0.33 4.58 4.19
C VAL A 110 0.26 3.30 3.62
N LEU A 111 -0.42 2.64 2.69
CA LEU A 111 0.08 1.40 2.05
C LEU A 111 1.34 1.65 1.23
N THR A 112 1.43 2.78 0.52
CA THR A 112 2.65 3.15 -0.21
C THR A 112 3.83 3.38 0.74
N PHE A 113 3.59 4.00 1.89
CA PHE A 113 4.64 4.14 2.90
C PHE A 113 5.09 2.77 3.43
N ALA A 114 4.17 1.84 3.67
CA ALA A 114 4.47 0.46 4.02
C ALA A 114 5.30 -0.24 2.92
N GLU A 115 4.94 -0.05 1.66
CA GLU A 115 5.64 -0.61 0.50
C GLU A 115 7.08 -0.10 0.42
N LEU A 116 7.33 1.18 0.65
CA LEU A 116 8.67 1.76 0.68
C LEU A 116 9.55 1.18 1.81
N LEU A 117 8.94 0.71 2.89
CA LEU A 117 9.64 0.00 3.97
C LEU A 117 9.95 -1.44 3.61
N LEU A 118 9.09 -2.11 2.84
CA LEU A 118 9.17 -3.52 2.50
C LEU A 118 10.07 -3.80 1.28
N SER A 119 9.73 -3.19 0.14
CA SER A 119 10.26 -3.61 -1.16
C SER A 119 11.77 -3.35 -1.30
N PRO A 120 12.31 -2.15 -1.04
CA PRO A 120 13.74 -1.92 -1.16
C PRO A 120 14.56 -2.69 -0.11
N MET A 121 13.99 -2.87 1.09
CA MET A 121 14.68 -3.55 2.18
C MET A 121 14.76 -5.05 1.97
N GLY A 122 13.72 -5.68 1.43
CA GLY A 122 13.70 -7.10 1.10
C GLY A 122 14.79 -7.47 0.08
N ILE A 123 14.84 -6.75 -1.03
CA ILE A 123 15.86 -6.95 -2.08
C ILE A 123 17.29 -6.72 -1.51
N SER A 124 17.47 -5.62 -0.77
CA SER A 124 18.76 -5.31 -0.15
C SER A 124 19.19 -6.38 0.87
N PHE A 125 18.26 -6.87 1.68
CA PHE A 125 18.52 -7.91 2.68
C PHE A 125 18.98 -9.21 2.02
N VAL A 126 18.20 -9.72 1.04
CA VAL A 126 18.56 -10.95 0.33
C VAL A 126 19.92 -10.82 -0.35
N SER A 127 20.17 -9.68 -1.01
CA SER A 127 21.44 -9.39 -1.67
C SER A 127 22.66 -9.39 -0.73
N LYS A 128 22.47 -8.97 0.55
CA LYS A 128 23.53 -8.90 1.56
C LYS A 128 23.79 -10.24 2.26
N VAL A 129 22.73 -11.02 2.50
CA VAL A 129 22.81 -12.29 3.24
C VAL A 129 23.21 -13.45 2.32
N ALA A 130 22.90 -13.35 1.04
CA ALA A 130 23.18 -14.42 0.08
C ALA A 130 24.69 -14.66 -0.10
N PRO A 131 25.15 -15.91 0.00
CA PRO A 131 26.53 -16.26 -0.34
C PRO A 131 26.86 -15.86 -1.79
N PRO A 132 28.08 -15.37 -2.09
CA PRO A 132 28.44 -14.88 -3.42
C PRO A 132 28.12 -15.86 -4.54
N LYS A 133 28.34 -17.16 -4.31
CA LYS A 133 28.10 -18.24 -5.27
C LYS A 133 26.61 -18.43 -5.62
N TYR A 134 25.70 -18.15 -4.67
CA TYR A 134 24.25 -18.42 -4.81
C TYR A 134 23.42 -17.14 -4.85
N LYS A 135 24.05 -15.98 -4.97
CA LYS A 135 23.36 -14.68 -4.94
C LYS A 135 22.23 -14.57 -5.98
N GLY A 136 22.51 -15.02 -7.20
CA GLY A 136 21.49 -15.01 -8.27
C GLY A 136 20.31 -15.96 -7.97
N ALA A 137 20.59 -17.18 -7.49
CA ALA A 137 19.57 -18.13 -7.13
C ALA A 137 18.68 -17.63 -5.98
N MET A 138 19.28 -17.05 -4.94
CA MET A 138 18.51 -16.49 -3.81
C MET A 138 17.65 -15.28 -4.22
N MET A 139 18.15 -14.42 -5.13
CA MET A 139 17.33 -13.36 -5.71
C MET A 139 16.17 -13.93 -6.55
N GLY A 140 16.43 -15.00 -7.32
CA GLY A 140 15.37 -15.72 -8.04
C GLY A 140 14.31 -16.29 -7.10
N CYS A 141 14.70 -16.90 -5.97
CA CYS A 141 13.75 -17.36 -4.94
C CYS A 141 12.95 -16.22 -4.33
N TRP A 142 13.55 -15.05 -4.10
CA TRP A 142 12.83 -13.87 -3.63
C TRP A 142 11.73 -13.45 -4.61
N PHE A 143 12.04 -13.36 -5.90
CA PHE A 143 11.05 -13.02 -6.92
C PHE A 143 9.99 -14.11 -7.09
N ALA A 144 10.35 -15.39 -6.97
CA ALA A 144 9.40 -16.50 -6.98
C ALA A 144 8.43 -16.41 -5.79
N ALA A 145 8.92 -16.09 -4.60
CA ALA A 145 8.08 -15.86 -3.42
C ALA A 145 7.13 -14.66 -3.63
N THR A 146 7.63 -13.58 -4.23
CA THR A 146 6.81 -12.41 -4.57
C THR A 146 5.72 -12.77 -5.58
N ALA A 147 6.06 -13.55 -6.62
CA ALA A 147 5.09 -14.03 -7.61
C ALA A 147 4.01 -14.91 -6.98
N LEU A 148 4.39 -15.80 -6.04
CA LEU A 148 3.44 -16.60 -5.29
C LEU A 148 2.53 -15.72 -4.42
N GLY A 149 3.08 -14.71 -3.76
CA GLY A 149 2.31 -13.71 -3.01
C GLY A 149 1.27 -12.99 -3.88
N ASN A 150 1.67 -12.54 -5.07
CA ASN A 150 0.77 -11.90 -6.04
C ASN A 150 -0.34 -12.86 -6.51
N TYR A 151 -0.05 -14.13 -6.67
CA TYR A 151 -1.07 -15.13 -6.98
C TYR A 151 -2.06 -15.30 -5.82
N LEU A 152 -1.59 -15.31 -4.58
CA LEU A 152 -2.44 -15.44 -3.39
C LEU A 152 -3.35 -14.23 -3.17
N VAL A 153 -3.04 -13.06 -3.73
CA VAL A 153 -3.91 -11.86 -3.71
C VAL A 153 -5.24 -12.12 -4.43
N SER A 154 -5.33 -13.14 -5.30
CA SER A 154 -6.61 -13.56 -5.88
C SER A 154 -7.62 -14.08 -4.85
N ILE A 155 -7.17 -14.60 -3.70
CA ILE A 155 -8.04 -15.17 -2.66
C ILE A 155 -8.99 -14.12 -2.07
N PRO A 156 -8.55 -12.94 -1.60
CA PRO A 156 -9.44 -11.85 -1.22
C PRO A 156 -10.43 -11.46 -2.31
N GLY A 157 -10.00 -11.47 -3.59
CA GLY A 157 -10.89 -11.23 -4.74
C GLY A 157 -12.02 -12.27 -4.86
N LEU A 158 -11.73 -13.54 -4.64
CA LEU A 158 -12.74 -14.62 -4.63
C LEU A 158 -13.70 -14.51 -3.44
N LEU A 159 -13.27 -13.92 -2.35
CA LEU A 159 -14.07 -13.71 -1.14
C LEU A 159 -14.93 -12.45 -1.21
N TRP A 160 -14.66 -11.54 -2.14
CA TRP A 160 -15.28 -10.22 -2.27
C TRP A 160 -16.82 -10.25 -2.23
N ASN A 161 -17.44 -11.26 -2.86
CA ASN A 161 -18.89 -11.42 -2.92
C ASN A 161 -19.44 -12.46 -1.93
N LYS A 162 -18.59 -13.07 -1.09
CA LYS A 162 -18.99 -14.16 -0.18
C LYS A 162 -19.07 -13.73 1.27
N ILE A 163 -18.26 -12.76 1.66
CA ILE A 163 -18.19 -12.25 3.03
C ILE A 163 -18.35 -10.71 3.02
N PRO A 164 -18.75 -10.09 4.15
CA PRO A 164 -18.80 -8.63 4.25
C PRO A 164 -17.47 -7.98 3.91
N LEU A 165 -17.51 -6.81 3.30
CA LEU A 165 -16.31 -6.05 2.90
C LEU A 165 -15.32 -5.85 4.05
N ALA A 166 -15.82 -5.50 5.22
CA ALA A 166 -15.00 -5.37 6.43
C ALA A 166 -14.28 -6.68 6.80
N GLY A 167 -14.88 -7.84 6.52
CA GLY A 167 -14.27 -9.16 6.73
C GLY A 167 -13.11 -9.43 5.77
N VAL A 168 -13.19 -8.98 4.51
CA VAL A 168 -12.09 -9.11 3.54
C VAL A 168 -10.87 -8.30 4.00
N TRP A 169 -11.10 -7.05 4.41
CA TRP A 169 -10.03 -6.20 4.93
C TRP A 169 -9.45 -6.72 6.25
N GLY A 170 -10.29 -7.24 7.15
CA GLY A 170 -9.88 -7.88 8.40
C GLY A 170 -8.98 -9.11 8.18
N LEU A 171 -9.25 -9.90 7.15
CA LEU A 171 -8.38 -11.00 6.74
C LEU A 171 -6.99 -10.49 6.33
N LEU A 172 -6.92 -9.41 5.55
CA LEU A 172 -5.63 -8.82 5.15
C LEU A 172 -4.86 -8.26 6.35
N ILE A 173 -5.54 -7.62 7.32
CA ILE A 173 -4.92 -7.19 8.57
C ILE A 173 -4.30 -8.37 9.31
N THR A 174 -5.05 -9.47 9.45
CA THR A 174 -4.56 -10.68 10.13
C THR A 174 -3.33 -11.24 9.43
N LEU A 175 -3.34 -11.32 8.10
CA LEU A 175 -2.18 -11.78 7.31
C LEU A 175 -0.95 -10.86 7.44
N CYS A 176 -1.16 -9.55 7.63
CA CYS A 176 -0.05 -8.61 7.85
C CYS A 176 0.54 -8.72 9.26
N LEU A 177 -0.21 -9.21 10.25
CA LEU A 177 0.24 -9.31 11.65
C LEU A 177 0.80 -10.70 12.02
N LEU A 178 0.62 -11.72 11.16
CA LEU A 178 1.21 -13.06 11.30
C LEU A 178 2.65 -13.09 10.82
#